data_9629f49453c12b561bb3a35727da27bc
#
_entry.id   9629f49453c12b561bb3a35727da27bc
#
_cell.length_a   1.000
_cell.length_b   1.000
_cell.length_c   1.000
_cell.angle_alpha   90.00
_cell.angle_beta   90.00
_cell.angle_gamma   90.00
#
_symmetry.space_group_name_H-M   'P 1'
#
loop_
_entity.id
_entity.type
_entity.pdbx_description
1 polymer ?
#
loop_
_entity_poly.entity_id
_entity_poly.type
_entity_poly.pdbx_seq_one_letter_code
_entity_poly.pdbx_strand_id
1 'polypeptide(L)'
;MKIDLKGLTTCRVEPDGEVLELDFVDGAGEPRSLRMPFESAQAIAMTLPRLLSEAVRRITDREQSRYVFPLGTWRVESTQDHACAIATLATADGFEVSFGISPEACRGLGWALKSESERTDEPEGGADGPARLN
;
A
#
# COMPACT_ATOMS: atom_id res chain seq x y z
N MET A 1 -3.64 -21.22 20.00
CA MET A 1 -2.53 -20.42 20.56
C MET A 1 -2.52 -19.06 19.90
N LYS A 2 -2.40 -17.99 20.65
CA LYS A 2 -2.21 -16.65 20.12
C LYS A 2 -0.76 -16.23 20.33
N ILE A 3 -0.16 -15.59 19.34
CA ILE A 3 1.19 -15.04 19.44
C ILE A 3 1.05 -13.53 19.23
N ASP A 4 1.45 -12.76 20.22
CA ASP A 4 1.51 -11.31 20.11
C ASP A 4 2.86 -10.92 19.51
N LEU A 5 2.82 -10.19 18.40
CA LEU A 5 4.01 -9.72 17.72
C LEU A 5 4.39 -8.34 18.27
N LYS A 6 5.61 -8.21 18.77
CA LYS A 6 6.15 -6.92 19.24
C LYS A 6 6.84 -6.15 18.12
N GLY A 7 7.53 -6.82 17.24
CA GLY A 7 8.19 -6.18 16.10
C GLY A 7 8.84 -7.17 15.15
N LEU A 8 8.89 -6.80 13.86
CA LEU A 8 9.63 -7.54 12.86
C LEU A 8 11.13 -7.25 12.96
N THR A 9 11.94 -8.29 12.82
CA THR A 9 13.39 -8.18 12.83
C THR A 9 13.98 -8.31 11.44
N THR A 10 13.61 -9.36 10.71
CA THR A 10 14.12 -9.64 9.37
C THR A 10 13.04 -10.30 8.52
N CYS A 11 13.04 -10.00 7.24
CA CYS A 11 12.19 -10.66 6.26
C CYS A 11 13.06 -11.14 5.12
N ARG A 12 12.90 -12.41 4.71
CA ARG A 12 13.69 -12.99 3.62
C ARG A 12 12.86 -13.95 2.78
N VAL A 13 13.35 -14.17 1.58
CA VAL A 13 12.80 -15.15 0.63
C VAL A 13 13.84 -16.24 0.46
N GLU A 14 13.43 -17.51 0.52
CA GLU A 14 14.31 -18.62 0.21
C GLU A 14 14.79 -18.59 -1.25
N PRO A 15 15.96 -19.18 -1.58
CA PRO A 15 16.56 -19.06 -2.92
C PRO A 15 15.68 -19.54 -4.08
N ASP A 16 14.77 -20.49 -3.83
CA ASP A 16 13.81 -21.01 -4.82
C ASP A 16 12.59 -20.09 -5.02
N GLY A 17 12.38 -19.10 -4.11
CA GLY A 17 11.25 -18.19 -4.13
C GLY A 17 9.94 -18.78 -3.60
N GLU A 18 9.91 -20.04 -3.21
CA GLU A 18 8.67 -20.73 -2.80
C GLU A 18 8.26 -20.42 -1.36
N VAL A 19 9.21 -20.06 -0.50
CA VAL A 19 8.98 -19.82 0.92
C VAL A 19 9.49 -18.45 1.34
N LEU A 20 8.66 -17.73 2.06
CA LEU A 20 9.03 -16.50 2.75
C LEU A 20 9.20 -16.79 4.23
N GLU A 21 10.16 -16.14 4.87
CA GLU A 21 10.39 -16.23 6.30
C GLU A 21 10.42 -14.84 6.94
N LEU A 22 9.64 -14.71 8.00
CA LEU A 22 9.57 -13.50 8.82
C LEU A 22 10.13 -13.82 10.20
N ASP A 23 11.20 -13.17 10.58
CA ASP A 23 11.72 -13.21 11.94
C ASP A 23 11.15 -12.03 12.73
N PHE A 24 10.71 -12.30 13.94
CA PHE A 24 10.08 -11.31 14.79
C PHE A 24 10.36 -11.58 16.27
N VAL A 25 10.08 -10.59 17.09
CA VAL A 25 10.11 -10.72 18.55
C VAL A 25 8.66 -10.75 19.03
N ASP A 26 8.31 -11.75 19.84
CA ASP A 26 6.97 -11.87 20.41
C ASP A 26 6.76 -10.93 21.61
N GLY A 27 5.54 -10.91 22.15
CA GLY A 27 5.16 -10.05 23.28
C GLY A 27 5.97 -10.31 24.55
N ALA A 28 6.55 -11.50 24.71
CA ALA A 28 7.44 -11.85 25.82
C ALA A 28 8.91 -11.45 25.58
N GLY A 29 9.25 -10.93 24.40
CA GLY A 29 10.61 -10.55 24.02
C GLY A 29 11.43 -11.70 23.43
N GLU A 30 10.80 -12.84 23.12
CA GLU A 30 11.46 -14.02 22.57
C GLU A 30 11.53 -13.96 21.04
N PRO A 31 12.66 -14.34 20.42
CA PRO A 31 12.76 -14.42 18.96
C PRO A 31 11.94 -15.59 18.43
N ARG A 32 11.21 -15.33 17.37
CA ARG A 32 10.35 -16.29 16.65
C ARG A 32 10.55 -16.15 15.16
N SER A 33 10.26 -17.22 14.44
CA SER A 33 10.25 -17.24 12.98
C SER A 33 8.93 -17.81 12.47
N LEU A 34 8.39 -17.19 11.44
CA LEU A 34 7.23 -17.65 10.70
C LEU A 34 7.65 -17.94 9.26
N ARG A 35 7.49 -19.18 8.84
CA ARG A 35 7.73 -19.60 7.45
C ARG A 35 6.38 -19.80 6.76
N MET A 36 6.25 -19.29 5.54
CA MET A 36 5.02 -19.41 4.79
C MET A 36 5.29 -19.63 3.30
N PRO A 37 4.48 -20.46 2.62
CA PRO A 37 4.56 -20.57 1.17
C PRO A 37 4.11 -19.27 0.49
N PHE A 38 4.49 -19.11 -0.77
CA PHE A 38 4.17 -17.93 -1.58
C PHE A 38 2.67 -17.57 -1.55
N GLU A 39 1.79 -18.56 -1.71
CA GLU A 39 0.33 -18.33 -1.76
C GLU A 39 -0.21 -17.76 -0.44
N SER A 40 0.32 -18.23 0.69
CA SER A 40 -0.07 -17.70 2.01
C SER A 40 0.43 -16.27 2.19
N ALA A 41 1.65 -15.98 1.78
CA ALA A 41 2.20 -14.62 1.80
C ALA A 41 1.41 -13.67 0.90
N GLN A 42 1.03 -14.12 -0.28
CA GLN A 42 0.17 -13.37 -1.22
C GLN A 42 -1.19 -13.05 -0.58
N ALA A 43 -1.84 -14.04 0.03
CA ALA A 43 -3.13 -13.84 0.70
C ALA A 43 -3.04 -12.81 1.84
N ILE A 44 -1.98 -12.86 2.63
CA ILE A 44 -1.72 -11.89 3.70
C ILE A 44 -1.51 -10.48 3.10
N ALA A 45 -0.66 -10.36 2.09
CA ALA A 45 -0.38 -9.09 1.43
C ALA A 45 -1.64 -8.43 0.84
N MET A 46 -2.53 -9.22 0.26
CA MET A 46 -3.81 -8.75 -0.30
C MET A 46 -4.84 -8.37 0.77
N THR A 47 -4.68 -8.87 1.98
CA THR A 47 -5.65 -8.67 3.07
C THR A 47 -5.25 -7.51 3.99
N LEU A 48 -3.98 -7.38 4.32
CA LEU A 48 -3.48 -6.42 5.31
C LEU A 48 -3.84 -4.94 5.00
N PRO A 49 -3.78 -4.43 3.77
CA PRO A 49 -4.12 -3.04 3.51
C PRO A 49 -5.56 -2.69 3.89
N ARG A 50 -6.49 -3.61 3.64
CA ARG A 50 -7.91 -3.45 4.04
C ARG A 50 -8.06 -3.44 5.56
N LEU A 51 -7.34 -4.33 6.26
CA LEU A 51 -7.36 -4.39 7.73
C LEU A 51 -6.73 -3.15 8.36
N LEU A 52 -5.67 -2.61 7.77
CA LEU A 52 -5.08 -1.34 8.22
C LEU A 52 -6.09 -0.19 8.11
N SER A 53 -6.83 -0.11 7.01
CA SER A 53 -7.87 0.91 6.85
C SER A 53 -9.02 0.72 7.85
N GLU A 54 -9.42 -0.52 8.14
CA GLU A 54 -10.41 -0.82 9.17
C GLU A 54 -9.92 -0.40 10.57
N ALA A 55 -8.67 -0.70 10.90
CA ALA A 55 -8.06 -0.28 12.16
C ALA A 55 -8.07 1.25 12.32
N VAL A 56 -7.69 1.99 11.27
CA VAL A 56 -7.72 3.46 11.28
C VAL A 56 -9.13 3.99 11.51
N ARG A 57 -10.14 3.40 10.87
CA ARG A 57 -11.55 3.79 11.11
C ARG A 57 -11.96 3.61 12.56
N ARG A 58 -11.58 2.50 13.18
CA ARG A 58 -11.88 2.22 14.59
C ARG A 58 -11.14 3.14 15.55
N ILE A 59 -9.85 3.41 15.28
CA ILE A 59 -9.02 4.30 16.11
C ILE A 59 -9.54 5.74 16.07
N THR A 60 -9.94 6.21 14.88
CA THR A 60 -10.38 7.60 14.67
C THR A 60 -11.88 7.81 14.87
N ASP A 61 -12.67 6.72 15.00
CA ASP A 61 -14.15 6.73 15.02
C ASP A 61 -14.74 7.48 13.80
N ARG A 62 -14.13 7.26 12.63
CA ARG A 62 -14.54 7.88 11.36
C ARG A 62 -14.65 6.83 10.27
N GLU A 63 -15.86 6.61 9.75
CA GLU A 63 -16.15 5.59 8.73
C GLU A 63 -15.39 5.80 7.42
N GLN A 64 -15.10 7.03 7.06
CA GLN A 64 -14.42 7.36 5.80
C GLN A 64 -12.90 7.36 5.90
N SER A 65 -12.34 7.18 7.08
CA SER A 65 -10.89 7.11 7.27
C SER A 65 -10.32 5.84 6.66
N ARG A 66 -9.13 5.95 6.12
CA ARG A 66 -8.38 4.83 5.55
C ARG A 66 -6.89 5.04 5.76
N TYR A 67 -6.14 3.96 5.71
CA TYR A 67 -4.69 4.04 5.71
C TYR A 67 -4.22 4.48 4.33
N VAL A 68 -3.48 5.57 4.26
CA VAL A 68 -2.97 6.14 3.01
C VAL A 68 -1.45 6.06 2.99
N PHE A 69 -0.92 5.41 1.96
CA PHE A 69 0.53 5.37 1.73
C PHE A 69 0.96 6.62 0.97
N PRO A 70 1.88 7.44 1.51
CA PRO A 70 2.35 8.62 0.80
C PRO A 70 3.21 8.23 -0.40
N LEU A 71 2.84 8.67 -1.60
CA LEU A 71 3.58 8.38 -2.81
C LEU A 71 4.91 9.13 -2.82
N GLY A 72 6.01 8.39 -2.92
CA GLY A 72 7.36 8.93 -3.08
C GLY A 72 7.82 8.91 -4.53
N THR A 73 7.77 7.75 -5.17
CA THR A 73 8.19 7.56 -6.57
C THR A 73 7.20 6.69 -7.33
N TRP A 74 7.24 6.80 -8.65
CA TRP A 74 6.42 5.98 -9.53
C TRP A 74 7.14 5.68 -10.84
N ARG A 75 6.73 4.59 -11.50
CA ARG A 75 7.22 4.17 -12.80
C ARG A 75 6.08 3.52 -13.59
N VAL A 76 6.01 3.80 -14.88
CA VAL A 76 5.06 3.16 -15.80
C VAL A 76 5.81 2.49 -16.94
N GLU A 77 5.51 1.23 -17.17
CA GLU A 77 6.15 0.40 -18.20
C GLU A 77 5.07 -0.26 -19.06
N SER A 78 5.36 -0.45 -20.34
CA SER A 78 4.50 -1.22 -21.23
C SER A 78 4.88 -2.70 -21.17
N THR A 79 3.91 -3.61 -21.22
CA THR A 79 4.16 -5.03 -21.45
C THR A 79 4.61 -5.28 -22.88
N GLN A 80 5.32 -6.40 -23.15
CA GLN A 80 5.85 -6.71 -24.47
C GLN A 80 4.79 -6.82 -25.55
N ASP A 81 3.59 -7.29 -25.20
CA ASP A 81 2.44 -7.40 -26.09
C ASP A 81 1.58 -6.13 -26.17
N HIS A 82 1.96 -5.07 -25.43
CA HIS A 82 1.20 -3.82 -25.28
C HIS A 82 -0.25 -3.99 -24.82
N ALA A 83 -0.60 -5.15 -24.25
CA ALA A 83 -1.94 -5.44 -23.76
C ALA A 83 -2.30 -4.66 -22.48
N CYS A 84 -1.29 -4.31 -21.69
CA CYS A 84 -1.47 -3.50 -20.49
C CYS A 84 -0.21 -2.67 -20.17
N ALA A 85 -0.36 -1.72 -19.27
CA ALA A 85 0.75 -1.04 -18.62
C ALA A 85 0.98 -1.62 -17.23
N ILE A 86 2.21 -1.56 -16.73
CA ILE A 86 2.54 -1.86 -15.35
C ILE A 86 2.90 -0.54 -14.67
N ALA A 87 2.10 -0.14 -13.69
CA ALA A 87 2.39 1.02 -12.85
C ALA A 87 2.95 0.55 -11.52
N THR A 88 4.16 0.96 -11.20
CA THR A 88 4.81 0.68 -9.92
C THR A 88 4.80 1.95 -9.09
N LEU A 89 4.21 1.87 -7.90
CA LEU A 89 4.08 2.97 -6.95
C LEU A 89 4.88 2.63 -5.70
N ALA A 90 5.68 3.56 -5.22
CA ALA A 90 6.52 3.35 -4.05
C ALA A 90 6.47 4.53 -3.08
N THR A 91 6.55 4.22 -1.79
CA THR A 91 6.78 5.21 -0.74
C THR A 91 8.27 5.51 -0.60
N ALA A 92 8.61 6.62 0.08
CA ALA A 92 10.00 7.00 0.30
C ALA A 92 10.78 5.99 1.16
N ASP A 93 10.10 5.22 2.01
CA ASP A 93 10.69 4.22 2.90
C ASP A 93 10.80 2.81 2.27
N GLY A 94 10.45 2.67 0.99
CA GLY A 94 10.69 1.44 0.23
C GLY A 94 9.51 0.48 0.10
N PHE A 95 8.32 0.83 0.59
CA PHE A 95 7.12 0.07 0.26
C PHE A 95 6.80 0.25 -1.23
N GLU A 96 6.64 -0.84 -1.96
CA GLU A 96 6.45 -0.83 -3.41
C GLU A 96 5.37 -1.81 -3.83
N VAL A 97 4.47 -1.38 -4.72
CA VAL A 97 3.42 -2.22 -5.31
C VAL A 97 3.32 -1.93 -6.80
N SER A 98 3.19 -2.99 -7.59
CA SER A 98 3.00 -2.91 -9.04
C SER A 98 1.58 -3.34 -9.41
N PHE A 99 0.93 -2.56 -10.28
CA PHE A 99 -0.39 -2.83 -10.81
C PHE A 99 -0.34 -3.05 -12.31
N GLY A 100 -0.98 -4.11 -12.79
CA GLY A 100 -1.30 -4.25 -14.22
C GLY A 100 -2.53 -3.44 -14.55
N ILE A 101 -2.44 -2.52 -15.49
CA ILE A 101 -3.50 -1.56 -15.82
C ILE A 101 -3.88 -1.73 -17.29
N SER A 102 -5.17 -2.02 -17.58
CA SER A 102 -5.68 -2.09 -18.94
C SER A 102 -5.62 -0.72 -19.64
N PRO A 103 -5.60 -0.67 -20.98
CA PRO A 103 -5.62 0.60 -21.72
C PRO A 103 -6.81 1.50 -21.33
N GLU A 104 -7.97 0.92 -21.10
CA GLU A 104 -9.16 1.65 -20.65
C GLU A 104 -8.97 2.26 -19.27
N ALA A 105 -8.48 1.46 -18.31
CA ALA A 105 -8.19 1.94 -16.96
C ALA A 105 -7.09 3.02 -16.95
N CYS A 106 -6.07 2.89 -17.82
CA CYS A 106 -5.03 3.93 -17.98
C CYS A 106 -5.63 5.27 -18.39
N ARG A 107 -6.55 5.27 -19.36
CA ARG A 107 -7.20 6.50 -19.80
C ARG A 107 -8.06 7.12 -18.69
N GLY A 108 -8.88 6.31 -18.03
CA GLY A 108 -9.76 6.77 -16.96
C GLY A 108 -9.00 7.31 -15.74
N LEU A 109 -8.02 6.56 -15.27
CA LEU A 109 -7.17 6.96 -14.14
C LEU A 109 -6.35 8.21 -14.48
N GLY A 110 -5.74 8.24 -15.67
CA GLY A 110 -4.95 9.38 -16.12
C GLY A 110 -5.78 10.66 -16.20
N TRP A 111 -7.00 10.57 -16.72
CA TRP A 111 -7.92 11.69 -16.76
C TRP A 111 -8.31 12.18 -15.35
N ALA A 112 -8.63 11.23 -14.44
CA ALA A 112 -9.01 11.56 -13.07
C ALA A 112 -7.87 12.24 -12.32
N LEU A 113 -6.63 11.72 -12.43
CA LEU A 113 -5.45 12.31 -11.80
C LEU A 113 -5.16 13.72 -12.35
N LYS A 114 -5.26 13.90 -13.65
CA LYS A 114 -5.08 15.21 -14.28
C LYS A 114 -6.12 16.22 -13.78
N SER A 115 -7.39 15.82 -13.74
CA SER A 115 -8.48 16.68 -13.24
C SER A 115 -8.28 17.11 -11.79
N GLU A 116 -7.79 16.21 -10.91
CA GLU A 116 -7.50 16.56 -9.53
C GLU A 116 -6.30 17.50 -9.41
N SER A 117 -5.24 17.33 -10.21
CA SER A 117 -4.10 18.24 -10.20
C SER A 117 -4.47 19.67 -10.61
N GLU A 118 -5.31 19.81 -11.65
CA GLU A 118 -5.80 21.10 -12.12
C GLU A 118 -6.66 21.82 -11.06
N ARG A 119 -7.46 21.06 -10.29
CA ARG A 119 -8.25 21.64 -9.18
C ARG A 119 -7.36 22.14 -8.02
N THR A 120 -6.23 21.48 -7.79
CA THR A 120 -5.31 21.87 -6.71
C THR A 120 -4.50 23.10 -7.08
N ASP A 121 -4.28 23.35 -8.37
CA ASP A 121 -3.52 24.50 -8.87
C ASP A 121 -4.36 25.80 -9.00
N GLU A 122 -5.69 25.72 -8.85
CA GLU A 122 -6.50 26.92 -8.76
C GLU A 122 -6.21 27.68 -7.44
N PRO A 123 -5.75 28.95 -7.50
CA PRO A 123 -5.54 29.71 -6.29
C PRO A 123 -6.89 29.88 -5.59
N GLU A 124 -6.93 29.54 -4.29
CA GLU A 124 -8.08 29.83 -3.44
C GLU A 124 -8.41 31.32 -3.54
N GLY A 125 -9.33 31.67 -4.39
CA GLY A 125 -10.00 32.98 -4.41
C GLY A 125 -10.70 33.15 -3.07
N GLY A 126 -10.23 34.08 -2.26
CA GLY A 126 -10.59 34.27 -0.88
C GLY A 126 -12.08 34.15 -0.60
N ALA A 127 -12.42 33.25 0.29
CA ALA A 127 -13.59 33.28 1.12
C ALA A 127 -13.22 32.61 2.44
N ASP A 128 -13.30 33.37 3.50
CA ASP A 128 -13.22 32.97 4.89
C ASP A 128 -14.09 31.72 5.13
N GLY A 129 -13.46 30.57 5.32
CA GLY A 129 -14.08 29.35 5.74
C GLY A 129 -13.16 28.62 6.71
N PRO A 130 -13.67 27.98 7.77
CA PRO A 130 -12.82 27.37 8.79
C PRO A 130 -11.93 26.28 8.20
N ALA A 131 -10.66 26.32 8.57
CA ALA A 131 -9.63 25.36 8.22
C ALA A 131 -10.13 23.92 8.38
N ARG A 132 -10.19 23.15 7.29
CA ARG A 132 -10.41 21.71 7.35
C ARG A 132 -9.09 21.06 7.73
N LEU A 133 -9.03 20.58 8.95
CA LEU A 133 -7.99 19.66 9.37
C LEU A 133 -8.25 18.31 8.71
N ASN A 134 -7.27 17.81 7.97
CA ASN A 134 -7.27 16.46 7.39
C ASN A 134 -7.06 15.40 8.47
#